data_fd279fd4dce3f365a8eb762c0ec6a8ad
#
_entry.id   fd279fd4dce3f365a8eb762c0ec6a8ad
#
_cell.length_a   1.000
_cell.length_b   1.000
_cell.length_c   1.000
_cell.angle_alpha   90.00
_cell.angle_beta   90.00
_cell.angle_gamma   90.00
#
_symmetry.space_group_name_H-M   'P 1'
#
loop_
_entity.id
_entity.type
_entity.pdbx_description
1 polymer ?
#
loop_
_entity_poly.entity_id
_entity_poly.type
_entity_poly.pdbx_seq_one_letter_code
_entity_poly.pdbx_strand_id
1 'polypeptide(L)'
;MIAGLFIIILVLILAFAGVILRGAPYLPTLDAQAKAAVKLSGLNAGQTLLELGSGDGKVLVVAAQAGLQVVGIELNPFLVVISWLRTRRYRKQVRIIW
;
A
#
# COMPACT_ATOMS: atom_id res chain seq x y z
N MET A 1 3.81 -35.33 20.42
CA MET A 1 4.13 -35.57 19.00
C MET A 1 3.07 -35.00 18.07
N ILE A 2 1.82 -35.41 18.22
CA ILE A 2 0.72 -34.87 17.37
C ILE A 2 0.54 -33.36 17.57
N ALA A 3 0.60 -32.86 18.81
CA ALA A 3 0.51 -31.44 19.10
C ALA A 3 1.63 -30.62 18.47
N GLY A 4 2.87 -31.16 18.51
CA GLY A 4 4.02 -30.51 17.86
C GLY A 4 3.88 -30.45 16.35
N LEU A 5 3.38 -31.51 15.72
CA LEU A 5 3.11 -31.53 14.29
C LEU A 5 2.03 -30.52 13.90
N PHE A 6 0.97 -30.44 14.71
CA PHE A 6 -0.11 -29.46 14.51
C PHE A 6 0.42 -28.00 14.54
N ILE A 7 1.28 -27.70 15.51
CA ILE A 7 1.90 -26.38 15.65
C ILE A 7 2.75 -26.06 14.43
N ILE A 8 3.57 -27.00 13.96
CA ILE A 8 4.42 -26.80 12.77
C ILE A 8 3.56 -26.53 11.54
N ILE A 9 2.51 -27.30 11.31
CA ILE A 9 1.60 -27.12 10.18
C ILE A 9 0.92 -25.76 10.27
N LEU A 10 0.44 -25.37 11.44
CA LEU A 10 -0.20 -24.06 11.64
C LEU A 10 0.77 -22.90 11.32
N VAL A 11 2.00 -22.99 11.80
CA VAL A 11 3.04 -21.98 11.52
C VAL A 11 3.30 -21.87 10.03
N LEU A 12 3.43 -23.00 9.33
CA LEU A 12 3.66 -23.02 7.89
C LEU A 12 2.47 -22.43 7.11
N ILE A 13 1.24 -22.75 7.51
CA ILE A 13 0.03 -22.19 6.89
C ILE A 13 -0.01 -20.68 7.08
N LEU A 14 0.25 -20.18 8.30
CA LEU A 14 0.24 -18.75 8.58
C LEU A 14 1.34 -18.01 7.82
N ALA A 15 2.54 -18.58 7.75
CA ALA A 15 3.64 -18.01 6.99
C ALA A 15 3.32 -17.95 5.49
N PHE A 16 2.78 -19.03 4.93
CA PHE A 16 2.40 -19.11 3.52
C PHE A 16 1.26 -18.15 3.19
N ALA A 17 0.24 -18.09 4.05
CA ALA A 17 -0.86 -17.15 3.90
C ALA A 17 -0.37 -15.70 3.98
N GLY A 18 0.57 -15.41 4.88
CA GLY A 18 1.19 -14.10 5.00
C GLY A 18 1.91 -13.66 3.73
N VAL A 19 2.64 -14.57 3.09
CA VAL A 19 3.31 -14.29 1.80
C VAL A 19 2.30 -14.06 0.69
N ILE A 20 1.28 -14.89 0.59
CA ILE A 20 0.23 -14.74 -0.45
C ILE A 20 -0.54 -13.44 -0.28
N LEU A 21 -0.91 -13.10 0.95
CA LEU A 21 -1.70 -11.89 1.25
C LEU A 21 -0.90 -10.60 1.09
N ARG A 22 0.41 -10.66 1.29
CA ARG A 22 1.27 -9.47 1.26
C ARG A 22 1.93 -9.22 -0.10
N GLY A 23 2.16 -10.28 -0.87
CA GLY A 23 2.95 -10.22 -2.09
C GLY A 23 4.41 -9.86 -1.81
N ALA A 24 4.68 -8.62 -1.46
CA ALA A 24 5.98 -8.13 -1.03
C ALA A 24 5.97 -7.77 0.46
N PRO A 25 7.15 -7.78 1.15
CA PRO A 25 7.23 -7.29 2.53
C PRO A 25 6.76 -5.84 2.64
N TYR A 26 5.98 -5.54 3.67
CA TYR A 26 5.60 -4.18 3.98
C TYR A 26 6.77 -3.43 4.63
N LEU A 27 7.22 -2.37 3.96
CA LEU A 27 8.23 -1.45 4.46
C LEU A 27 7.62 -0.05 4.48
N PRO A 28 7.46 0.58 5.66
CA PRO A 28 6.92 1.93 5.72
C PRO A 28 7.79 2.93 4.96
N THR A 29 7.17 3.78 4.16
CA THR A 29 7.84 4.88 3.48
C THR A 29 7.91 6.08 4.41
N LEU A 30 9.09 6.70 4.54
CA LEU A 30 9.24 7.94 5.29
C LEU A 30 8.60 9.12 4.54
N ASP A 31 8.09 10.11 5.28
CA ASP A 31 7.44 11.29 4.68
C ASP A 31 8.36 12.02 3.70
N ALA A 32 9.64 12.19 4.06
CA ALA A 32 10.61 12.82 3.18
C ALA A 32 10.81 12.05 1.88
N GLN A 33 10.81 10.72 1.95
CA GLN A 33 10.93 9.85 0.76
C GLN A 33 9.69 9.92 -0.11
N ALA A 34 8.49 9.94 0.49
CA ALA A 34 7.25 10.08 -0.24
C ALA A 34 7.18 11.41 -1.00
N LYS A 35 7.53 12.51 -0.34
CA LYS A 35 7.58 13.84 -0.94
C LYS A 35 8.62 13.90 -2.06
N ALA A 36 9.80 13.32 -1.86
CA ALA A 36 10.83 13.25 -2.88
C ALA A 36 10.39 12.45 -4.11
N ALA A 37 9.73 11.30 -3.90
CA ALA A 37 9.21 10.47 -4.99
C ALA A 37 8.18 11.23 -5.84
N VAL A 38 7.25 11.93 -5.23
CA VAL A 38 6.25 12.74 -5.93
C VAL A 38 6.91 13.88 -6.70
N LYS A 39 7.88 14.56 -6.09
CA LYS A 39 8.63 15.64 -6.75
C LYS A 39 9.43 15.13 -7.95
N LEU A 40 10.10 13.98 -7.80
CA LEU A 40 10.90 13.37 -8.87
C LEU A 40 10.05 12.80 -10.00
N SER A 41 8.78 12.52 -9.78
CA SER A 41 7.87 12.10 -10.83
C SER A 41 7.69 13.15 -11.94
N GLY A 42 7.93 14.41 -11.62
CA GLY A 42 7.77 15.52 -12.56
C GLY A 42 6.32 15.81 -12.95
N LEU A 43 5.35 15.19 -12.27
CA LEU A 43 3.94 15.38 -12.58
C LEU A 43 3.42 16.71 -12.04
N ASN A 44 2.55 17.34 -12.82
CA ASN A 44 1.87 18.57 -12.45
C ASN A 44 0.45 18.28 -11.93
N ALA A 45 -0.12 19.23 -11.21
CA ALA A 45 -1.50 19.14 -10.73
C ALA A 45 -2.46 18.76 -11.86
N GLY A 46 -3.39 17.85 -11.58
CA GLY A 46 -4.34 17.29 -12.55
C GLY A 46 -3.84 16.08 -13.31
N GLN A 47 -2.55 15.82 -13.35
CA GLN A 47 -2.01 14.59 -13.96
C GLN A 47 -2.18 13.40 -13.04
N THR A 48 -2.05 12.19 -13.57
CA THR A 48 -2.28 10.95 -12.83
C THR A 48 -0.96 10.27 -12.47
N LEU A 49 -0.82 9.92 -11.19
CA LEU A 49 0.25 9.06 -10.66
C LEU A 49 -0.28 7.65 -10.46
N LEU A 50 0.42 6.67 -11.01
CA LEU A 50 0.15 5.25 -10.73
C LEU A 50 1.21 4.72 -9.77
N GLU A 51 0.77 4.19 -8.63
CA GLU A 51 1.63 3.60 -7.61
C GLU A 51 1.38 2.10 -7.52
N LEU A 52 2.38 1.30 -7.85
CA LEU A 52 2.34 -0.16 -7.68
C LEU A 52 2.85 -0.53 -6.29
N GLY A 53 2.11 -1.37 -5.56
CA GLY A 53 2.45 -1.70 -4.18
C GLY A 53 2.29 -0.50 -3.26
N SER A 54 1.13 0.12 -3.27
CA SER A 54 0.87 1.40 -2.58
C SER A 54 1.02 1.35 -1.06
N GLY A 55 1.14 0.15 -0.47
CA GLY A 55 1.37 -0.03 0.96
C GLY A 55 0.29 0.60 1.81
N ASP A 56 0.69 1.41 2.78
CA ASP A 56 -0.22 2.08 3.71
C ASP A 56 -0.84 3.38 3.16
N GLY A 57 -0.55 3.74 1.92
CA GLY A 57 -1.12 4.90 1.25
C GLY A 57 -0.42 6.23 1.51
N LYS A 58 0.76 6.23 2.12
CA LYS A 58 1.49 7.47 2.44
C LYS A 58 1.84 8.27 1.18
N VAL A 59 2.38 7.61 0.14
CA VAL A 59 2.68 8.27 -1.14
C VAL A 59 1.41 8.76 -1.82
N LEU A 60 0.32 8.00 -1.72
CA LEU A 60 -0.98 8.40 -2.28
C LEU A 60 -1.47 9.71 -1.66
N VAL A 61 -1.34 9.86 -0.33
CA VAL A 61 -1.71 11.10 0.37
C VAL A 61 -0.85 12.26 -0.10
N VAL A 62 0.47 12.08 -0.15
CA VAL A 62 1.40 13.14 -0.58
C VAL A 62 1.11 13.56 -2.02
N ALA A 63 0.87 12.61 -2.92
CA ALA A 63 0.52 12.89 -4.31
C ALA A 63 -0.81 13.66 -4.42
N ALA A 64 -1.82 13.24 -3.67
CA ALA A 64 -3.12 13.92 -3.65
C ALA A 64 -3.00 15.36 -3.10
N GLN A 65 -2.19 15.57 -2.08
CA GLN A 65 -1.90 16.91 -1.54
C GLN A 65 -1.21 17.81 -2.56
N ALA A 66 -0.44 17.22 -3.48
CA ALA A 66 0.19 17.94 -4.59
C ALA A 66 -0.78 18.24 -5.76
N GLY A 67 -2.04 17.86 -5.64
CA GLY A 67 -3.07 18.08 -6.65
C GLY A 67 -3.12 17.02 -7.75
N LEU A 68 -2.44 15.89 -7.59
CA LEU A 68 -2.44 14.81 -8.57
C LEU A 68 -3.70 13.95 -8.45
N GLN A 69 -4.10 13.34 -9.57
CA GLN A 69 -4.96 12.17 -9.56
C GLN A 69 -4.09 10.95 -9.27
N VAL A 70 -4.56 10.04 -8.43
CA VAL A 70 -3.72 8.95 -7.94
C VAL A 70 -4.45 7.62 -8.05
N VAL A 71 -3.76 6.62 -8.58
CA VAL A 71 -4.21 5.22 -8.59
C VAL A 71 -3.18 4.39 -7.87
N GLY A 72 -3.59 3.76 -6.77
CA GLY A 72 -2.77 2.83 -6.00
C GLY A 72 -3.23 1.39 -6.23
N ILE A 73 -2.29 0.49 -6.43
CA ILE A 73 -2.55 -0.95 -6.55
C ILE A 73 -1.81 -1.65 -5.43
N GLU A 74 -2.51 -2.47 -4.64
CA GLU A 74 -1.96 -3.18 -3.50
C GLU A 74 -2.51 -4.60 -3.40
N LEU A 75 -1.63 -5.58 -3.17
CA LEU A 75 -2.01 -7.00 -3.03
C LEU A 75 -2.50 -7.35 -1.63
N ASN A 76 -2.01 -6.67 -0.61
CA ASN A 76 -2.38 -6.95 0.78
C ASN A 76 -3.71 -6.26 1.12
N PRO A 77 -4.80 -7.01 1.39
CA PRO A 77 -6.10 -6.42 1.66
C PRO A 77 -6.12 -5.56 2.93
N PHE A 78 -5.30 -5.87 3.93
CA PHE A 78 -5.20 -5.03 5.13
C PHE A 78 -4.60 -3.66 4.81
N LEU A 79 -3.57 -3.62 3.97
CA LEU A 79 -2.97 -2.37 3.53
C LEU A 79 -3.92 -1.59 2.62
N VAL A 80 -4.74 -2.26 1.82
CA VAL A 80 -5.80 -1.60 1.04
C VAL A 80 -6.76 -0.86 1.95
N VAL A 81 -7.22 -1.50 3.02
CA VAL A 81 -8.13 -0.86 3.99
C VAL A 81 -7.47 0.33 4.67
N ILE A 82 -6.22 0.18 5.12
CA ILE A 82 -5.46 1.26 5.76
C ILE A 82 -5.29 2.43 4.79
N SER A 83 -4.90 2.17 3.55
CA SER A 83 -4.75 3.19 2.51
C SER A 83 -6.06 3.91 2.24
N TRP A 84 -7.14 3.16 2.15
CA TRP A 84 -8.47 3.71 1.90
C TRP A 84 -8.92 4.65 3.02
N LEU A 85 -8.69 4.28 4.28
CA LEU A 85 -8.97 5.14 5.44
C LEU A 85 -8.07 6.37 5.46
N ARG A 86 -6.79 6.20 5.17
CA ARG A 86 -5.81 7.29 5.17
C ARG A 86 -6.09 8.33 4.09
N THR A 87 -6.58 7.89 2.92
CA THR A 87 -6.84 8.76 1.78
C THR A 87 -8.29 9.25 1.70
N ARG A 88 -9.09 8.99 2.71
CA ARG A 88 -10.54 9.30 2.69
C ARG A 88 -10.88 10.77 2.40
N ARG A 89 -10.00 11.70 2.77
CA ARG A 89 -10.17 13.13 2.47
C ARG A 89 -10.03 13.45 0.98
N TYR A 90 -9.36 12.57 0.25
CA TYR A 90 -8.98 12.76 -1.15
C TYR A 90 -9.70 11.79 -2.09
N ARG A 91 -10.89 11.33 -1.72
CA ARG A 91 -11.62 10.31 -2.50
C ARG A 91 -11.88 10.68 -3.94
N LYS A 92 -12.03 11.95 -4.23
CA LYS A 92 -12.21 12.43 -5.60
C LYS A 92 -10.94 12.31 -6.45
N GLN A 93 -9.79 12.22 -5.80
CA GLN A 93 -8.48 12.19 -6.44
C GLN A 93 -7.83 10.81 -6.38
N VAL A 94 -8.16 9.98 -5.37
CA VAL A 94 -7.47 8.73 -5.09
C VAL A 94 -8.39 7.54 -5.37
N ARG A 95 -7.87 6.61 -6.19
CA ARG A 95 -8.49 5.32 -6.43
C ARG A 95 -7.52 4.22 -5.99
N ILE A 96 -7.99 3.29 -5.17
CA ILE A 96 -7.20 2.16 -4.69
C ILE A 96 -7.79 0.88 -5.25
N ILE A 97 -6.94 0.05 -5.87
CA ILE A 97 -7.30 -1.22 -6.48
C ILE A 97 -6.57 -2.33 -5.73
N TRP A 98 -7.32 -3.32 -5.29
CA TRP A 98 -6.79 -4.53 -4.68
C TRP A 98 -6.42 -5.53 -5.75
#